data_21bba1e1b733e5ceaf98a2977e842f95
#
_entry.id   21bba1e1b733e5ceaf98a2977e842f95
#
_cell.length_a   1.000
_cell.length_b   1.000
_cell.length_c   1.000
_cell.angle_alpha   90.00
_cell.angle_beta   90.00
_cell.angle_gamma   90.00
#
_symmetry.space_group_name_H-M   'P 1'
#
loop_
_entity.id
_entity.type
_entity.pdbx_description
1 polymer ?
#
loop_
_entity_poly.entity_id
_entity_poly.type
_entity_poly.pdbx_seq_one_letter_code
_entity_poly.pdbx_strand_id
1 'polypeptide(L)'
;MSVIEAPNHLGDVRNYYAEIDRPHVKIPLMSSVANSPSGKHKVAASNSFVFEEAHGEEPTLIHEDWDYNMHLAKFYKQLEAGETYRFSIVASAVASEHFEDPHNEAERLTIYAALEGRERLLKRHLAAWEELWQSDIIVEGNLAEQRAIRSAVYHLYSFARAGTAYSLSPMGLSGLGYNGHVFWDTEIWMYPPLLLLQPDIARSLLDYRYERLEAAKRNAFSHGYNGAMYPWESSADGSEDTPVWALTGPFQHHISGDIAWAHWKYYQVTKDKAWLETRGYPVIKEVADFWASRVERNGKGQYDINNVIGANEWEENIDNNAYTNGMAITSLRIATQAANELGLQANPDWVKVADNIPILRFADGTTRENATYDGVMIKQADVNLLSYPMDIIREEAQILKDLAYYEPRMAPDGPAMGNSVLSTLYARSGDANKAHELFVKSYQPNEVPPFGVLAETAGGTNPYFATGAGGMLQAVLAGFGGLEITDEGIIQLQTKLPSAWKSLKLTGIGADRQTFEVKE
;
A
#
# COMPACT_ATOMS: atom_id res chain seq x y z
N MET A 1 -33.70 9.25 -4.66
CA MET A 1 -33.61 9.73 -3.27
C MET A 1 -32.14 9.76 -2.91
N SER A 2 -31.65 10.83 -2.35
CA SER A 2 -30.29 10.94 -1.82
C SER A 2 -30.39 11.43 -0.38
N VAL A 3 -29.62 10.80 0.49
CA VAL A 3 -29.50 11.13 1.90
C VAL A 3 -28.04 11.43 2.19
N ILE A 4 -27.76 12.48 2.94
CA ILE A 4 -26.41 12.76 3.43
C ILE A 4 -26.42 12.59 4.94
N GLU A 5 -25.53 11.73 5.41
CA GLU A 5 -25.34 11.40 6.81
C GLU A 5 -23.84 11.10 7.04
N ALA A 6 -23.27 11.62 8.08
CA ALA A 6 -21.88 11.33 8.42
C ALA A 6 -21.76 10.02 9.21
N PRO A 7 -20.65 9.28 9.04
CA PRO A 7 -20.36 8.10 9.86
C PRO A 7 -20.34 8.42 11.36
N ASN A 8 -20.86 7.52 12.18
CA ASN A 8 -21.02 7.71 13.62
C ASN A 8 -19.72 7.95 14.41
N HIS A 9 -18.56 7.62 13.83
CA HIS A 9 -17.26 7.85 14.47
C HIS A 9 -16.70 9.26 14.23
N LEU A 10 -17.34 10.07 13.37
CA LEU A 10 -16.95 11.46 13.17
C LEU A 10 -17.65 12.37 14.19
N GLY A 11 -16.93 13.39 14.67
CA GLY A 11 -17.42 14.35 15.64
C GLY A 11 -17.97 15.64 15.03
N ASP A 12 -18.78 16.36 15.78
CA ASP A 12 -19.33 17.70 15.44
C ASP A 12 -19.93 17.75 14.01
N VAL A 13 -20.68 16.73 13.67
CA VAL A 13 -21.30 16.62 12.34
C VAL A 13 -22.32 17.73 12.16
N ARG A 14 -22.21 18.44 11.04
CA ARG A 14 -23.17 19.44 10.60
C ARG A 14 -23.53 19.20 9.15
N ASN A 15 -24.81 19.11 8.89
CA ASN A 15 -25.35 18.97 7.54
C ASN A 15 -26.02 20.27 7.10
N TYR A 16 -25.94 20.51 5.81
CA TYR A 16 -26.43 21.72 5.19
C TYR A 16 -27.18 21.40 3.91
N TYR A 17 -28.22 22.16 3.63
CA TYR A 17 -28.84 22.24 2.33
C TYR A 17 -28.77 23.67 1.81
N ALA A 18 -28.33 23.82 0.58
CA ALA A 18 -28.32 25.09 -0.13
C ALA A 18 -28.85 24.89 -1.55
N GLU A 19 -29.39 25.91 -2.14
CA GLU A 19 -29.82 25.89 -3.54
C GLU A 19 -29.27 27.13 -4.26
N ILE A 20 -28.55 26.90 -5.37
CA ILE A 20 -28.17 27.96 -6.28
C ILE A 20 -29.24 28.03 -7.37
N ASP A 21 -30.03 29.09 -7.34
CA ASP A 21 -31.07 29.36 -8.34
C ASP A 21 -30.70 30.63 -9.12
N ARG A 22 -30.52 30.47 -10.41
CA ARG A 22 -30.19 31.54 -11.37
C ARG A 22 -31.01 31.31 -12.65
N PRO A 23 -31.15 32.31 -13.52
CA PRO A 23 -32.02 32.21 -14.74
C PRO A 23 -31.78 30.99 -15.61
N HIS A 24 -30.59 30.38 -15.56
CA HIS A 24 -30.20 29.25 -16.43
C HIS A 24 -29.55 28.10 -15.69
N VAL A 25 -29.53 28.14 -14.36
CA VAL A 25 -28.84 27.15 -13.53
C VAL A 25 -29.57 26.95 -12.21
N LYS A 26 -29.92 25.72 -11.92
CA LYS A 26 -30.43 25.31 -10.64
C LYS A 26 -29.60 24.15 -10.08
N ILE A 27 -28.90 24.37 -8.96
CA ILE A 27 -28.02 23.38 -8.35
C ILE A 27 -28.39 23.26 -6.87
N PRO A 28 -29.07 22.18 -6.48
CA PRO A 28 -29.26 21.84 -5.08
C PRO A 28 -27.97 21.23 -4.55
N LEU A 29 -27.55 21.66 -3.37
CA LEU A 29 -26.36 21.15 -2.68
C LEU A 29 -26.77 20.55 -1.34
N MET A 30 -26.39 19.32 -1.11
CA MET A 30 -26.41 18.72 0.23
C MET A 30 -24.98 18.52 0.68
N SER A 31 -24.61 19.12 1.81
CA SER A 31 -23.24 19.10 2.30
C SER A 31 -23.19 18.59 3.74
N SER A 32 -22.12 17.88 4.07
CA SER A 32 -21.83 17.44 5.43
C SER A 32 -20.43 17.85 5.80
N VAL A 33 -20.25 18.36 6.99
CA VAL A 33 -18.94 18.71 7.56
C VAL A 33 -18.80 18.01 8.89
N ALA A 34 -17.64 17.41 9.14
CA ALA A 34 -17.37 16.72 10.38
C ALA A 34 -15.90 16.87 10.81
N ASN A 35 -15.65 16.68 12.10
CA ASN A 35 -14.29 16.58 12.62
C ASN A 35 -13.83 15.12 12.67
N SER A 36 -12.52 14.89 12.45
CA SER A 36 -11.90 13.61 12.74
C SER A 36 -12.02 13.28 14.25
N PRO A 37 -11.91 11.99 14.65
CA PRO A 37 -11.97 11.60 16.06
C PRO A 37 -10.94 12.32 16.94
N SER A 38 -9.76 12.62 16.39
CA SER A 38 -8.71 13.39 17.08
C SER A 38 -9.01 14.90 17.18
N GLY A 39 -9.99 15.41 16.44
CA GLY A 39 -10.26 16.84 16.31
C GLY A 39 -9.25 17.64 15.50
N LYS A 40 -8.18 16.99 15.00
CA LYS A 40 -7.09 17.66 14.26
C LYS A 40 -7.50 18.04 12.83
N HIS A 41 -8.40 17.28 12.21
CA HIS A 41 -8.81 17.47 10.83
C HIS A 41 -10.31 17.67 10.71
N LYS A 42 -10.70 18.43 9.71
CA LYS A 42 -12.09 18.52 9.24
C LYS A 42 -12.22 17.82 7.90
N VAL A 43 -13.32 17.15 7.69
CA VAL A 43 -13.70 16.58 6.39
C VAL A 43 -15.03 17.17 5.97
N ALA A 44 -15.19 17.38 4.68
CA ALA A 44 -16.46 17.83 4.12
C ALA A 44 -16.78 17.02 2.87
N ALA A 45 -18.05 16.72 2.70
CA ALA A 45 -18.60 16.12 1.50
C ALA A 45 -19.77 16.97 1.01
N SER A 46 -19.90 17.10 -0.32
CA SER A 46 -21.06 17.75 -0.93
C SER A 46 -21.54 16.92 -2.11
N ASN A 47 -22.85 16.94 -2.38
CA ASN A 47 -23.42 16.28 -3.52
C ASN A 47 -24.55 17.08 -4.17
N SER A 48 -24.84 16.79 -5.44
CA SER A 48 -25.94 17.36 -6.19
C SER A 48 -26.49 16.39 -7.22
N PHE A 49 -27.78 16.51 -7.51
CA PHE A 49 -28.39 15.86 -8.68
C PHE A 49 -28.03 16.61 -9.98
N VAL A 50 -27.82 15.84 -11.04
CA VAL A 50 -27.69 16.36 -12.40
C VAL A 50 -28.69 15.64 -13.28
N PHE A 51 -29.62 16.38 -13.82
CA PHE A 51 -30.65 15.90 -14.73
C PHE A 51 -30.22 16.14 -16.20
N GLU A 52 -30.79 15.37 -17.12
CA GLU A 52 -30.52 15.52 -18.56
C GLU A 52 -31.43 16.55 -19.24
N GLU A 53 -32.55 16.90 -18.59
CA GLU A 53 -33.50 17.88 -19.08
C GLU A 53 -32.92 19.30 -19.08
N ALA A 54 -33.48 20.14 -19.94
CA ALA A 54 -33.16 21.56 -19.98
C ALA A 54 -33.61 22.24 -18.66
N HIS A 55 -32.94 23.34 -18.34
CA HIS A 55 -33.30 24.12 -17.16
C HIS A 55 -34.77 24.54 -17.18
N GLY A 56 -35.48 24.23 -16.13
CA GLY A 56 -36.92 24.46 -15.95
C GLY A 56 -37.83 23.30 -16.39
N GLU A 57 -37.27 22.26 -17.03
CA GLU A 57 -37.95 21.02 -17.41
C GLU A 57 -37.55 19.82 -16.53
N GLU A 58 -36.53 19.99 -15.70
CA GLU A 58 -36.05 18.98 -14.78
C GLU A 58 -37.12 18.63 -13.70
N PRO A 59 -37.07 17.42 -13.17
CA PRO A 59 -37.95 17.03 -12.06
C PRO A 59 -37.80 17.97 -10.85
N THR A 60 -38.92 18.33 -10.26
CA THR A 60 -38.92 19.15 -9.03
C THR A 60 -38.27 18.37 -7.90
N LEU A 61 -37.20 18.94 -7.34
CA LEU A 61 -36.59 18.43 -6.13
C LEU A 61 -37.40 18.89 -4.90
N ILE A 62 -37.68 17.93 -4.02
CA ILE A 62 -38.31 18.16 -2.74
C ILE A 62 -37.24 17.93 -1.68
N HIS A 63 -36.92 18.98 -0.94
CA HIS A 63 -36.04 18.91 0.21
C HIS A 63 -36.88 18.75 1.50
N GLU A 64 -36.47 17.83 2.35
CA GLU A 64 -37.01 17.59 3.67
C GLU A 64 -35.88 17.61 4.71
N ASP A 65 -36.06 18.29 5.78
CA ASP A 65 -35.24 18.29 6.98
C ASP A 65 -35.88 17.33 7.99
N TRP A 66 -35.26 16.19 8.24
CA TRP A 66 -35.87 15.16 9.09
C TRP A 66 -35.40 15.21 10.53
N ASP A 67 -34.20 15.72 10.73
CA ASP A 67 -33.63 15.92 12.06
C ASP A 67 -32.41 16.84 11.89
N TYR A 68 -31.84 17.36 12.97
CA TYR A 68 -30.70 18.28 12.96
C TYR A 68 -29.48 17.81 12.14
N ASN A 69 -29.39 16.53 11.82
CA ASN A 69 -28.27 15.92 11.12
C ASN A 69 -28.63 15.13 9.86
N MET A 70 -29.89 15.24 9.36
CA MET A 70 -30.29 14.50 8.17
C MET A 70 -31.10 15.40 7.22
N HIS A 71 -30.57 15.57 6.01
CA HIS A 71 -31.26 16.20 4.91
C HIS A 71 -31.62 15.14 3.86
N LEU A 72 -32.85 15.20 3.36
CA LEU A 72 -33.36 14.33 2.31
C LEU A 72 -33.73 15.16 1.10
N ALA A 73 -33.18 14.81 -0.05
CA ALA A 73 -33.60 15.33 -1.34
C ALA A 73 -34.21 14.22 -2.19
N LYS A 74 -35.41 14.43 -2.69
CA LYS A 74 -36.13 13.44 -3.50
C LYS A 74 -36.79 14.09 -4.70
N PHE A 75 -37.00 13.32 -5.75
CA PHE A 75 -37.80 13.69 -6.91
C PHE A 75 -38.64 12.51 -7.37
N TYR A 76 -39.64 12.79 -8.17
CA TYR A 76 -40.51 11.80 -8.78
C TYR A 76 -40.49 11.98 -10.30
N LYS A 77 -40.44 10.89 -11.03
CA LYS A 77 -40.58 10.85 -12.48
C LYS A 77 -41.53 9.72 -12.85
N GLN A 78 -42.59 10.02 -13.58
CA GLN A 78 -43.47 9.01 -14.12
C GLN A 78 -42.86 8.46 -15.42
N LEU A 79 -42.83 7.13 -15.56
CA LEU A 79 -42.30 6.47 -16.74
C LEU A 79 -43.37 5.57 -17.34
N GLU A 80 -43.39 5.49 -18.67
CA GLU A 80 -44.16 4.50 -19.40
C GLU A 80 -43.44 3.13 -19.44
N ALA A 81 -44.17 2.07 -19.67
CA ALA A 81 -43.61 0.73 -19.73
C ALA A 81 -42.55 0.62 -20.85
N GLY A 82 -41.31 0.26 -20.49
CA GLY A 82 -40.18 0.17 -21.42
C GLY A 82 -39.35 1.45 -21.57
N GLU A 83 -39.76 2.55 -20.94
CA GLU A 83 -39.01 3.78 -20.91
C GLU A 83 -37.84 3.71 -19.91
N THR A 84 -36.71 4.33 -20.26
CA THR A 84 -35.53 4.46 -19.40
C THR A 84 -35.29 5.91 -19.08
N TYR A 85 -35.21 6.24 -17.78
CA TYR A 85 -34.85 7.56 -17.30
C TYR A 85 -33.44 7.57 -16.73
N ARG A 86 -32.65 8.59 -17.06
CA ARG A 86 -31.27 8.74 -16.59
C ARG A 86 -31.11 10.02 -15.82
N PHE A 87 -30.39 9.94 -14.72
CA PHE A 87 -29.90 11.07 -13.96
C PHE A 87 -28.54 10.71 -13.37
N SER A 88 -27.81 11.70 -12.87
CA SER A 88 -26.54 11.52 -12.21
C SER A 88 -26.54 12.17 -10.83
N ILE A 89 -25.71 11.66 -9.94
CA ILE A 89 -25.32 12.33 -8.71
C ILE A 89 -23.83 12.62 -8.85
N VAL A 90 -23.47 13.90 -8.68
CA VAL A 90 -22.08 14.31 -8.57
C VAL A 90 -21.78 14.61 -7.10
N ALA A 91 -20.60 14.21 -6.66
CA ALA A 91 -20.18 14.42 -5.27
C ALA A 91 -18.70 14.77 -5.21
N SER A 92 -18.33 15.48 -4.16
CA SER A 92 -16.95 15.76 -3.78
C SER A 92 -16.73 15.45 -2.31
N ALA A 93 -15.52 15.06 -1.95
CA ALA A 93 -15.08 14.89 -0.58
C ALA A 93 -13.68 15.50 -0.43
N VAL A 94 -13.49 16.34 0.56
CA VAL A 94 -12.23 17.06 0.81
C VAL A 94 -11.90 17.12 2.29
N ALA A 95 -10.63 17.31 2.60
CA ALA A 95 -10.14 17.41 3.98
C ALA A 95 -9.37 18.71 4.21
N SER A 96 -9.32 19.14 5.47
CA SER A 96 -8.61 20.36 5.88
C SER A 96 -7.09 20.27 5.74
N GLU A 97 -6.55 19.09 5.49
CA GLU A 97 -5.13 18.93 5.14
C GLU A 97 -4.76 19.63 3.84
N HIS A 98 -5.71 19.73 2.90
CA HIS A 98 -5.48 20.28 1.57
C HIS A 98 -6.16 21.62 1.34
N PHE A 99 -7.22 21.89 2.08
CA PHE A 99 -8.04 23.10 1.91
C PHE A 99 -8.38 23.69 3.28
N GLU A 100 -8.01 24.94 3.48
CA GLU A 100 -8.28 25.66 4.74
C GLU A 100 -9.77 25.68 5.09
N ASP A 101 -10.64 25.77 4.07
CA ASP A 101 -12.09 25.70 4.20
C ASP A 101 -12.66 24.52 3.37
N PRO A 102 -12.64 23.30 3.92
CA PRO A 102 -13.08 22.11 3.19
C PRO A 102 -14.58 22.14 2.85
N HIS A 103 -15.43 22.83 3.63
CA HIS A 103 -16.85 22.94 3.32
C HIS A 103 -17.09 23.70 2.01
N ASN A 104 -16.61 24.93 1.93
CA ASN A 104 -16.75 25.72 0.73
C ASN A 104 -16.09 25.07 -0.48
N GLU A 105 -14.97 24.39 -0.28
CA GLU A 105 -14.30 23.72 -1.39
C GLU A 105 -15.06 22.48 -1.89
N ALA A 106 -15.66 21.69 -0.99
CA ALA A 106 -16.53 20.59 -1.39
C ALA A 106 -17.71 21.09 -2.25
N GLU A 107 -18.36 22.18 -1.83
CA GLU A 107 -19.44 22.77 -2.59
C GLU A 107 -18.99 23.30 -3.96
N ARG A 108 -17.85 24.04 -4.02
CA ARG A 108 -17.28 24.53 -5.29
C ARG A 108 -16.98 23.39 -6.27
N LEU A 109 -16.38 22.30 -5.80
CA LEU A 109 -16.07 21.15 -6.64
C LEU A 109 -17.33 20.44 -7.12
N THR A 110 -18.36 20.34 -6.28
CA THR A 110 -19.66 19.77 -6.66
C THR A 110 -20.37 20.66 -7.70
N ILE A 111 -20.37 21.97 -7.50
CA ILE A 111 -20.90 22.95 -8.48
C ILE A 111 -20.16 22.83 -9.81
N TYR A 112 -18.82 22.79 -9.76
CA TYR A 112 -18.00 22.60 -10.96
C TYR A 112 -18.37 21.30 -11.68
N ALA A 113 -18.49 20.18 -10.97
CA ALA A 113 -18.83 18.90 -11.55
C ALA A 113 -20.25 18.90 -12.17
N ALA A 114 -21.22 19.54 -11.51
CA ALA A 114 -22.59 19.68 -12.02
C ALA A 114 -22.63 20.50 -13.32
N LEU A 115 -21.92 21.61 -13.38
CA LEU A 115 -21.86 22.49 -14.56
C LEU A 115 -21.00 21.92 -15.69
N GLU A 116 -19.93 21.20 -15.36
CA GLU A 116 -19.11 20.50 -16.37
C GLU A 116 -19.90 19.41 -17.08
N GLY A 117 -20.78 18.75 -16.36
CA GLY A 117 -21.69 17.75 -16.87
C GLY A 117 -21.07 16.36 -17.04
N ARG A 118 -21.95 15.37 -17.00
CA ARG A 118 -21.58 13.94 -17.00
C ARG A 118 -20.67 13.53 -18.15
N GLU A 119 -20.97 13.97 -19.37
CA GLU A 119 -20.23 13.50 -20.57
C GLU A 119 -18.77 13.95 -20.57
N ARG A 120 -18.51 15.21 -20.18
CA ARG A 120 -17.13 15.73 -20.13
C ARG A 120 -16.35 15.13 -18.96
N LEU A 121 -16.99 14.92 -17.81
CA LEU A 121 -16.37 14.24 -16.66
C LEU A 121 -16.02 12.79 -17.03
N LEU A 122 -16.96 12.05 -17.64
CA LEU A 122 -16.73 10.67 -18.06
C LEU A 122 -15.61 10.57 -19.11
N LYS A 123 -15.61 11.46 -20.11
CA LYS A 123 -14.54 11.49 -21.11
C LYS A 123 -13.15 11.67 -20.47
N ARG A 124 -13.00 12.60 -19.53
CA ARG A 124 -11.74 12.82 -18.81
C ARG A 124 -11.37 11.65 -17.92
N HIS A 125 -12.35 11.08 -17.25
CA HIS A 125 -12.15 9.89 -16.42
C HIS A 125 -11.64 8.71 -17.26
N LEU A 126 -12.27 8.41 -18.39
CA LEU A 126 -11.82 7.35 -19.28
C LEU A 126 -10.41 7.61 -19.83
N ALA A 127 -10.09 8.83 -20.23
CA ALA A 127 -8.75 9.19 -20.71
C ALA A 127 -7.68 9.00 -19.62
N ALA A 128 -7.97 9.36 -18.37
CA ALA A 128 -7.05 9.12 -17.24
C ALA A 128 -6.83 7.61 -16.97
N TRP A 129 -7.88 6.81 -17.09
CA TRP A 129 -7.75 5.35 -16.98
C TRP A 129 -7.00 4.73 -18.16
N GLU A 130 -7.22 5.20 -19.38
CA GLU A 130 -6.46 4.77 -20.56
C GLU A 130 -4.96 5.04 -20.40
N GLU A 131 -4.59 6.16 -19.78
CA GLU A 131 -3.20 6.46 -19.45
C GLU A 131 -2.62 5.48 -18.42
N LEU A 132 -3.34 5.22 -17.34
CA LEU A 132 -2.91 4.25 -16.31
C LEU A 132 -2.74 2.85 -16.91
N TRP A 133 -3.67 2.39 -17.75
CA TRP A 133 -3.64 1.07 -18.39
C TRP A 133 -2.60 0.92 -19.51
N GLN A 134 -1.80 1.94 -19.81
CA GLN A 134 -0.58 1.74 -20.63
C GLN A 134 0.43 0.83 -19.93
N SER A 135 0.38 0.76 -18.59
CA SER A 135 1.10 -0.23 -17.80
C SER A 135 0.12 -1.34 -17.40
N ASP A 136 0.32 -2.53 -17.97
CA ASP A 136 -0.64 -3.65 -17.83
C ASP A 136 0.09 -4.99 -17.71
N ILE A 137 -0.61 -5.96 -17.13
CA ILE A 137 -0.21 -7.36 -16.97
C ILE A 137 -1.18 -8.22 -17.78
N ILE A 138 -0.68 -8.90 -18.79
CA ILE A 138 -1.49 -9.69 -19.71
C ILE A 138 -1.08 -11.16 -19.60
N VAL A 139 -2.01 -12.01 -19.14
CA VAL A 139 -1.86 -13.45 -19.05
C VAL A 139 -2.75 -14.11 -20.09
N GLU A 140 -2.18 -14.94 -20.96
CA GLU A 140 -2.93 -15.77 -21.89
C GLU A 140 -3.01 -17.22 -21.39
N GLY A 141 -4.12 -17.88 -21.66
CA GLY A 141 -4.36 -19.26 -21.28
C GLY A 141 -5.37 -19.43 -20.12
N ASN A 142 -5.47 -18.43 -19.23
CA ASN A 142 -6.39 -18.48 -18.10
C ASN A 142 -7.13 -17.13 -17.90
N LEU A 143 -8.34 -17.04 -18.43
CA LEU A 143 -9.16 -15.82 -18.35
C LEU A 143 -9.58 -15.45 -16.92
N ALA A 144 -9.79 -16.44 -16.05
CA ALA A 144 -10.19 -16.19 -14.67
C ALA A 144 -9.05 -15.49 -13.91
N GLU A 145 -7.83 -16.01 -14.03
CA GLU A 145 -6.65 -15.42 -13.40
C GLU A 145 -6.29 -14.07 -14.01
N GLN A 146 -6.43 -13.89 -15.34
CA GLN A 146 -6.27 -12.59 -15.97
C GLN A 146 -7.23 -11.55 -15.37
N ARG A 147 -8.47 -11.92 -15.09
CA ARG A 147 -9.45 -11.02 -14.47
C ARG A 147 -9.08 -10.69 -13.02
N ALA A 148 -8.66 -11.69 -12.24
CA ALA A 148 -8.22 -11.50 -10.86
C ALA A 148 -6.99 -10.56 -10.79
N ILE A 149 -6.00 -10.76 -11.67
CA ILE A 149 -4.82 -9.89 -11.79
C ILE A 149 -5.22 -8.45 -12.13
N ARG A 150 -6.08 -8.26 -13.14
CA ARG A 150 -6.56 -6.92 -13.50
C ARG A 150 -7.40 -6.26 -12.42
N SER A 151 -8.19 -7.04 -11.67
CA SER A 151 -8.90 -6.54 -10.49
C SER A 151 -7.92 -6.02 -9.44
N ALA A 152 -6.85 -6.77 -9.16
CA ALA A 152 -5.81 -6.33 -8.21
C ALA A 152 -5.11 -5.03 -8.67
N VAL A 153 -4.72 -4.93 -9.95
CA VAL A 153 -4.16 -3.69 -10.53
C VAL A 153 -5.16 -2.53 -10.43
N TYR A 154 -6.42 -2.76 -10.78
CA TYR A 154 -7.49 -1.74 -10.69
C TYR A 154 -7.62 -1.19 -9.26
N HIS A 155 -7.64 -2.06 -8.26
CA HIS A 155 -7.79 -1.63 -6.86
C HIS A 155 -6.59 -0.81 -6.39
N LEU A 156 -5.36 -1.14 -6.76
CA LEU A 156 -4.19 -0.30 -6.46
C LEU A 156 -4.24 1.04 -7.22
N TYR A 157 -4.57 1.04 -8.50
CA TYR A 157 -4.67 2.27 -9.30
C TYR A 157 -5.80 3.20 -8.85
N SER A 158 -6.94 2.65 -8.41
CA SER A 158 -8.05 3.44 -7.90
C SER A 158 -7.77 4.08 -6.55
N PHE A 159 -6.85 3.51 -5.77
CA PHE A 159 -6.53 3.92 -4.42
C PHE A 159 -5.42 4.98 -4.37
N ALA A 160 -4.41 4.87 -5.22
CA ALA A 160 -3.22 5.72 -5.21
C ALA A 160 -3.30 6.88 -6.24
N ARG A 161 -2.59 7.98 -5.99
CA ARG A 161 -2.54 9.14 -6.88
C ARG A 161 -1.12 9.69 -6.96
N ALA A 162 -0.68 9.97 -8.19
CA ALA A 162 0.55 10.70 -8.43
C ALA A 162 0.43 12.17 -8.01
N GLY A 163 1.54 12.78 -7.60
CA GLY A 163 1.62 14.20 -7.25
C GLY A 163 0.98 14.57 -5.91
N THR A 164 0.73 13.58 -5.05
CA THR A 164 0.24 13.78 -3.67
C THR A 164 1.31 13.35 -2.67
N ALA A 165 1.10 13.64 -1.39
CA ALA A 165 1.86 13.06 -0.28
C ALA A 165 0.97 12.14 0.56
N TYR A 166 0.10 11.39 -0.10
CA TYR A 166 -0.72 10.34 0.50
C TYR A 166 -0.08 8.97 0.31
N SER A 167 -0.34 8.07 1.26
CA SER A 167 0.04 6.68 1.18
C SER A 167 -1.19 5.77 1.28
N LEU A 168 -0.95 4.47 1.32
CA LEU A 168 -1.99 3.46 1.22
C LEU A 168 -2.20 2.79 2.58
N SER A 169 -3.45 2.67 3.00
CA SER A 169 -3.78 1.79 4.12
C SER A 169 -3.96 0.34 3.63
N PRO A 170 -3.88 -0.66 4.52
CA PRO A 170 -4.08 -2.05 4.14
C PRO A 170 -5.42 -2.33 3.46
N MET A 171 -6.47 -1.60 3.86
CA MET A 171 -7.87 -1.90 3.50
C MET A 171 -8.42 -1.08 2.33
N GLY A 172 -7.58 -0.51 1.49
CA GLY A 172 -8.01 0.24 0.31
C GLY A 172 -8.81 1.50 0.64
N LEU A 173 -9.34 2.15 -0.41
CA LEU A 173 -9.99 3.46 -0.29
C LEU A 173 -11.34 3.41 0.45
N SER A 174 -12.10 2.33 0.29
CA SER A 174 -13.45 2.20 0.82
C SER A 174 -13.56 1.38 2.10
N GLY A 175 -12.47 0.78 2.55
CA GLY A 175 -12.42 0.01 3.78
C GLY A 175 -12.27 0.92 5.00
N LEU A 176 -12.97 0.59 6.09
CA LEU A 176 -12.84 1.29 7.38
C LEU A 176 -11.84 0.62 8.33
N GLY A 177 -11.29 -0.53 7.92
CA GLY A 177 -10.29 -1.25 8.71
C GLY A 177 -9.01 -0.41 8.90
N TYR A 178 -8.39 -0.57 10.05
CA TYR A 178 -7.14 0.12 10.41
C TYR A 178 -7.21 1.65 10.32
N ASN A 179 -8.40 2.24 10.41
CA ASN A 179 -8.65 3.70 10.44
C ASN A 179 -8.02 4.49 9.26
N GLY A 180 -7.67 3.83 8.16
CA GLY A 180 -6.95 4.43 7.05
C GLY A 180 -5.47 4.72 7.33
N HIS A 181 -4.91 4.22 8.44
CA HIS A 181 -3.51 4.39 8.79
C HIS A 181 -2.58 3.62 7.86
N VAL A 182 -1.31 4.05 7.82
CA VAL A 182 -0.30 3.52 6.92
C VAL A 182 0.66 2.62 7.70
N PHE A 183 0.83 1.40 7.20
CA PHE A 183 1.67 0.35 7.78
C PHE A 183 2.81 -0.01 6.81
N TRP A 184 3.61 -1.02 7.15
CA TRP A 184 4.62 -1.62 6.26
C TRP A 184 4.01 -2.32 5.03
N ASP A 185 2.71 -2.55 5.07
CA ASP A 185 1.89 -3.02 3.94
C ASP A 185 2.13 -2.23 2.67
N THR A 186 2.32 -0.92 2.82
CA THR A 186 2.68 -0.06 1.70
C THR A 186 4.04 -0.46 1.12
N GLU A 187 5.10 -0.39 1.90
CA GLU A 187 6.47 -0.46 1.40
C GLU A 187 6.84 -1.84 0.86
N ILE A 188 6.39 -2.91 1.53
CA ILE A 188 6.78 -4.28 1.18
C ILE A 188 5.79 -4.96 0.24
N TRP A 189 4.52 -4.58 0.28
CA TRP A 189 3.49 -5.30 -0.46
C TRP A 189 2.89 -4.51 -1.63
N MET A 190 2.37 -3.30 -1.41
CA MET A 190 1.69 -2.52 -2.43
C MET A 190 2.63 -1.66 -3.28
N TYR A 191 3.69 -1.16 -2.69
CA TYR A 191 4.66 -0.30 -3.35
C TYR A 191 5.45 -0.98 -4.48
N PRO A 192 6.00 -2.21 -4.34
CA PRO A 192 6.81 -2.81 -5.38
C PRO A 192 6.08 -2.96 -6.73
N PRO A 193 4.82 -3.47 -6.80
CA PRO A 193 4.10 -3.47 -8.07
C PRO A 193 3.79 -2.05 -8.58
N LEU A 194 3.48 -1.09 -7.70
CA LEU A 194 3.28 0.30 -8.12
C LEU A 194 4.56 0.94 -8.64
N LEU A 195 5.72 0.65 -8.04
CA LEU A 195 7.00 1.13 -8.54
C LEU A 195 7.30 0.62 -9.96
N LEU A 196 6.96 -0.63 -10.24
CA LEU A 196 7.16 -1.22 -11.56
C LEU A 196 6.14 -0.71 -12.59
N LEU A 197 4.88 -0.52 -12.21
CA LEU A 197 3.79 -0.15 -13.12
C LEU A 197 3.59 1.36 -13.23
N GLN A 198 3.73 2.11 -12.14
CA GLN A 198 3.43 3.56 -12.02
C GLN A 198 4.43 4.26 -11.09
N PRO A 199 5.68 4.50 -11.51
CA PRO A 199 6.72 5.11 -10.66
C PRO A 199 6.32 6.46 -10.04
N ASP A 200 5.50 7.26 -10.74
CA ASP A 200 5.04 8.55 -10.23
C ASP A 200 4.05 8.39 -9.06
N ILE A 201 3.22 7.35 -9.09
CA ILE A 201 2.37 6.99 -7.96
C ILE A 201 3.23 6.48 -6.80
N ALA A 202 4.19 5.60 -7.08
CA ALA A 202 5.11 5.08 -6.06
C ALA A 202 5.87 6.20 -5.35
N ARG A 203 6.28 7.25 -6.08
CA ARG A 203 6.89 8.45 -5.51
C ARG A 203 6.02 9.11 -4.45
N SER A 204 4.72 9.26 -4.72
CA SER A 204 3.79 9.89 -3.76
C SER A 204 3.75 9.16 -2.43
N LEU A 205 3.88 7.82 -2.42
CA LEU A 205 3.93 7.02 -1.20
C LEU A 205 5.19 7.30 -0.39
N LEU A 206 6.31 7.54 -1.06
CA LEU A 206 7.58 7.90 -0.41
C LEU A 206 7.58 9.35 0.07
N ASP A 207 6.96 10.26 -0.68
CA ASP A 207 6.80 11.65 -0.25
C ASP A 207 5.98 11.73 1.05
N TYR A 208 4.97 10.85 1.24
CA TYR A 208 4.28 10.70 2.53
C TYR A 208 5.26 10.44 3.68
N ARG A 209 6.16 9.48 3.53
CA ARG A 209 7.14 9.12 4.56
C ARG A 209 8.16 10.23 4.80
N TYR A 210 8.64 10.87 3.71
CA TYR A 210 9.57 11.99 3.81
C TYR A 210 8.98 13.17 4.60
N GLU A 211 7.74 13.55 4.33
CA GLU A 211 7.07 14.65 5.04
C GLU A 211 6.84 14.36 6.53
N ARG A 212 6.85 13.09 6.93
CA ARG A 212 6.72 12.63 8.32
C ARG A 212 8.04 12.25 8.98
N LEU A 213 9.16 12.56 8.34
CA LEU A 213 10.50 12.26 8.87
C LEU A 213 10.73 12.88 10.26
N GLU A 214 10.32 14.14 10.47
CA GLU A 214 10.49 14.78 11.78
C GLU A 214 9.60 14.15 12.87
N ALA A 215 8.46 13.58 12.52
CA ALA A 215 7.66 12.79 13.46
C ALA A 215 8.38 11.49 13.83
N ALA A 216 8.96 10.79 12.85
CA ALA A 216 9.75 9.58 13.09
C ALA A 216 11.00 9.83 13.94
N LYS A 217 11.65 10.98 13.78
CA LYS A 217 12.79 11.40 14.63
C LYS A 217 12.35 11.67 16.07
N ARG A 218 11.20 12.33 16.26
CA ARG A 218 10.64 12.49 17.61
C ARG A 218 10.28 11.15 18.25
N ASN A 219 9.76 10.20 17.46
CA ASN A 219 9.45 8.85 17.92
C ASN A 219 10.73 8.13 18.38
N ALA A 220 11.79 8.13 17.59
CA ALA A 220 13.09 7.57 17.98
C ALA A 220 13.61 8.20 19.30
N PHE A 221 13.59 9.53 19.39
CA PHE A 221 14.04 10.24 20.59
C PHE A 221 13.23 9.87 21.84
N SER A 222 11.91 9.70 21.71
CA SER A 222 11.03 9.30 22.82
C SER A 222 11.35 7.90 23.35
N HIS A 223 11.96 7.05 22.52
CA HIS A 223 12.40 5.69 22.88
C HIS A 223 13.89 5.62 23.24
N GLY A 224 14.59 6.76 23.26
CA GLY A 224 16.02 6.85 23.63
C GLY A 224 16.97 6.52 22.48
N TYR A 225 16.51 6.56 21.23
CA TYR A 225 17.31 6.30 20.04
C TYR A 225 17.61 7.58 19.24
N ASN A 226 18.65 7.54 18.41
CA ASN A 226 18.96 8.56 17.41
C ASN A 226 18.22 8.25 16.10
N GLY A 227 18.27 9.18 15.15
CA GLY A 227 17.75 9.00 13.80
C GLY A 227 16.22 8.94 13.74
N ALA A 228 15.67 8.14 12.85
CA ALA A 228 14.23 8.07 12.60
C ALA A 228 13.67 6.65 12.82
N MET A 229 12.75 6.51 13.75
CA MET A 229 11.95 5.32 14.03
C MET A 229 10.52 5.60 13.56
N TYR A 230 10.17 5.05 12.40
CA TYR A 230 8.82 5.22 11.86
C TYR A 230 7.81 4.37 12.65
N PRO A 231 6.58 4.87 12.84
CA PRO A 231 5.55 4.16 13.58
C PRO A 231 5.09 2.91 12.84
N TRP A 232 4.62 1.91 13.59
CA TRP A 232 4.01 0.72 13.02
C TRP A 232 2.66 1.06 12.39
N GLU A 233 1.82 1.83 13.09
CA GLU A 233 0.54 2.36 12.59
C GLU A 233 0.62 3.88 12.45
N SER A 234 0.98 4.35 11.26
CA SER A 234 1.22 5.77 10.99
C SER A 234 -0.08 6.52 10.75
N SER A 235 -0.37 7.50 11.60
CA SER A 235 -1.46 8.45 11.39
C SER A 235 -1.11 9.52 10.33
N ALA A 236 -2.06 10.41 10.03
CA ALA A 236 -1.90 11.46 9.04
C ALA A 236 -0.70 12.40 9.32
N ASP A 237 -0.37 12.66 10.58
CA ASP A 237 0.78 13.49 10.98
C ASP A 237 2.07 12.69 11.23
N GLY A 238 2.06 11.38 11.00
CA GLY A 238 3.19 10.49 11.21
C GLY A 238 3.39 10.07 12.67
N SER A 239 2.43 10.33 13.54
CA SER A 239 2.45 9.83 14.92
C SER A 239 2.19 8.33 14.95
N GLU A 240 2.72 7.65 16.02
CA GLU A 240 2.38 6.28 16.33
C GLU A 240 0.96 6.23 16.93
N ASP A 241 0.02 5.64 16.20
CA ASP A 241 -1.40 5.55 16.59
C ASP A 241 -1.86 4.10 16.82
N THR A 242 -0.91 3.17 16.95
CA THR A 242 -1.22 1.78 17.31
C THR A 242 -1.99 1.74 18.64
N PRO A 243 -3.10 1.00 18.70
CA PRO A 243 -3.82 0.82 19.95
C PRO A 243 -2.92 0.29 21.07
N VAL A 244 -3.04 0.83 22.27
CA VAL A 244 -2.14 0.54 23.41
C VAL A 244 -2.09 -0.93 23.82
N TRP A 245 -3.04 -1.75 23.40
CA TRP A 245 -3.06 -3.20 23.64
C TRP A 245 -2.21 -3.98 22.64
N ALA A 246 -1.81 -3.37 21.51
CA ALA A 246 -1.00 -4.01 20.48
C ALA A 246 0.48 -3.64 20.69
N LEU A 247 1.29 -4.63 21.06
CA LEU A 247 2.71 -4.42 21.34
C LEU A 247 3.55 -4.16 20.10
N THR A 248 2.98 -4.32 18.92
CA THR A 248 3.61 -3.99 17.64
C THR A 248 4.03 -2.52 17.54
N GLY A 249 3.22 -1.60 18.04
CA GLY A 249 3.54 -0.17 18.05
C GLY A 249 4.94 0.14 18.60
N PRO A 250 5.24 -0.20 19.86
CA PRO A 250 6.55 0.09 20.44
C PRO A 250 7.67 -0.88 20.06
N PHE A 251 7.40 -2.06 19.46
CA PHE A 251 8.41 -3.13 19.32
C PHE A 251 8.58 -3.70 17.90
N GLN A 252 7.72 -3.38 16.92
CA GLN A 252 7.89 -3.84 15.55
C GLN A 252 8.65 -2.78 14.73
N HIS A 253 9.98 -2.87 14.72
CA HIS A 253 10.87 -1.82 14.24
C HIS A 253 11.32 -1.97 12.79
N HIS A 254 11.14 -3.14 12.16
CA HIS A 254 11.57 -3.38 10.78
C HIS A 254 10.97 -2.38 9.79
N ILE A 255 9.80 -1.81 10.09
CA ILE A 255 9.10 -0.80 9.28
C ILE A 255 10.02 0.35 8.88
N SER A 256 10.87 0.84 9.79
CA SER A 256 11.84 1.88 9.47
C SER A 256 12.78 1.44 8.35
N GLY A 257 13.22 0.18 8.39
CA GLY A 257 14.05 -0.40 7.34
C GLY A 257 13.32 -0.60 6.03
N ASP A 258 12.05 -1.04 6.09
CA ASP A 258 11.18 -1.22 4.92
C ASP A 258 11.06 0.09 4.13
N ILE A 259 10.93 1.21 4.84
CA ILE A 259 10.85 2.55 4.27
C ILE A 259 12.18 2.95 3.60
N ALA A 260 13.32 2.73 4.25
CA ALA A 260 14.63 3.03 3.66
C ALA A 260 14.88 2.18 2.40
N TRP A 261 14.51 0.91 2.43
CA TRP A 261 14.57 0.01 1.29
C TRP A 261 13.71 0.51 0.12
N ALA A 262 12.47 0.92 0.38
CA ALA A 262 11.58 1.42 -0.65
C ALA A 262 12.14 2.70 -1.32
N HIS A 263 12.72 3.63 -0.54
CA HIS A 263 13.37 4.82 -1.08
C HIS A 263 14.56 4.47 -1.99
N TRP A 264 15.37 3.49 -1.62
CA TRP A 264 16.47 3.04 -2.45
C TRP A 264 15.98 2.38 -3.73
N LYS A 265 14.95 1.52 -3.67
CA LYS A 265 14.34 0.88 -4.85
C LYS A 265 13.79 1.91 -5.85
N TYR A 266 13.21 3.02 -5.36
CA TYR A 266 12.80 4.12 -6.23
C TYR A 266 13.98 4.70 -7.01
N TYR A 267 15.08 4.99 -6.33
CA TYR A 267 16.30 5.48 -6.98
C TYR A 267 16.86 4.46 -7.99
N GLN A 268 16.87 3.18 -7.66
CA GLN A 268 17.33 2.13 -8.57
C GLN A 268 16.52 2.06 -9.87
N VAL A 269 15.21 2.30 -9.82
CA VAL A 269 14.32 2.31 -11.00
C VAL A 269 14.42 3.61 -11.79
N THR A 270 14.46 4.76 -11.11
CA THR A 270 14.33 6.06 -11.78
C THR A 270 15.65 6.72 -12.11
N LYS A 271 16.72 6.39 -11.37
CA LYS A 271 18.03 7.06 -11.41
C LYS A 271 17.94 8.57 -11.16
N ASP A 272 16.87 9.04 -10.52
CA ASP A 272 16.68 10.45 -10.17
C ASP A 272 17.57 10.82 -8.97
N LYS A 273 18.80 11.25 -9.31
CA LYS A 273 19.81 11.65 -8.32
C LYS A 273 19.40 12.90 -7.54
N ALA A 274 18.67 13.80 -8.17
CA ALA A 274 18.19 15.02 -7.49
C ALA A 274 17.12 14.68 -6.44
N TRP A 275 16.23 13.74 -6.74
CA TRP A 275 15.29 13.23 -5.78
C TRP A 275 15.99 12.44 -4.66
N LEU A 276 16.98 11.61 -5.00
CA LEU A 276 17.78 10.89 -3.99
C LEU A 276 18.43 11.88 -3.02
N GLU A 277 19.06 12.93 -3.52
CA GLU A 277 19.72 13.95 -2.68
C GLU A 277 18.74 14.68 -1.76
N THR A 278 17.59 15.08 -2.30
CA THR A 278 16.68 16.00 -1.60
C THR A 278 15.60 15.31 -0.77
N ARG A 279 15.23 14.07 -1.11
CA ARG A 279 14.14 13.33 -0.48
C ARG A 279 14.57 11.96 0.03
N GLY A 280 15.23 11.14 -0.83
CA GLY A 280 15.57 9.76 -0.50
C GLY A 280 16.65 9.65 0.59
N TYR A 281 17.78 10.29 0.38
CA TYR A 281 18.93 10.19 1.31
C TYR A 281 18.65 10.72 2.71
N PRO A 282 17.93 11.83 2.93
CA PRO A 282 17.56 12.24 4.27
C PRO A 282 16.81 11.16 5.07
N VAL A 283 15.87 10.46 4.45
CA VAL A 283 15.14 9.34 5.09
C VAL A 283 16.07 8.16 5.34
N ILE A 284 16.79 7.73 4.32
CA ILE A 284 17.70 6.57 4.37
C ILE A 284 18.76 6.77 5.47
N LYS A 285 19.35 7.97 5.54
CA LYS A 285 20.37 8.33 6.53
C LYS A 285 19.83 8.26 7.97
N GLU A 286 18.71 8.89 8.22
CA GLU A 286 18.14 8.93 9.58
C GLU A 286 17.66 7.53 10.04
N VAL A 287 17.17 6.68 9.13
CA VAL A 287 16.88 5.28 9.45
C VAL A 287 18.15 4.50 9.77
N ALA A 288 19.24 4.70 9.04
CA ALA A 288 20.52 4.06 9.35
C ALA A 288 21.08 4.50 10.70
N ASP A 289 20.95 5.80 11.04
CA ASP A 289 21.34 6.32 12.35
C ASP A 289 20.48 5.74 13.48
N PHE A 290 19.18 5.49 13.23
CA PHE A 290 18.33 4.76 14.16
C PHE A 290 18.87 3.34 14.41
N TRP A 291 19.11 2.55 13.38
CA TRP A 291 19.62 1.18 13.55
C TRP A 291 20.98 1.16 14.22
N ALA A 292 21.89 2.06 13.89
CA ALA A 292 23.20 2.15 14.53
C ALA A 292 23.11 2.47 16.03
N SER A 293 22.05 3.17 16.46
CA SER A 293 21.80 3.47 17.88
C SER A 293 20.94 2.41 18.59
N ARG A 294 20.16 1.60 17.84
CA ARG A 294 19.24 0.60 18.38
C ARG A 294 19.90 -0.70 18.80
N VAL A 295 20.98 -1.07 18.13
CA VAL A 295 21.69 -2.32 18.38
C VAL A 295 22.43 -2.34 19.72
N GLU A 296 22.58 -3.52 20.30
CA GLU A 296 23.30 -3.77 21.54
C GLU A 296 24.52 -4.66 21.30
N ARG A 297 25.70 -4.20 21.72
CA ARG A 297 26.91 -5.01 21.55
C ARG A 297 26.94 -6.15 22.55
N ASN A 298 26.99 -7.39 22.07
CA ASN A 298 27.09 -8.58 22.92
C ASN A 298 28.54 -8.94 23.29
N GLY A 299 28.68 -9.94 24.19
CA GLY A 299 29.99 -10.40 24.64
C GLY A 299 30.86 -11.10 23.59
N LYS A 300 30.30 -11.39 22.38
CA LYS A 300 31.01 -11.97 21.25
C LYS A 300 31.46 -10.91 20.25
N GLY A 301 31.17 -9.65 20.50
CA GLY A 301 31.49 -8.53 19.61
C GLY A 301 30.47 -8.32 18.47
N GLN A 302 29.38 -9.08 18.44
CA GLN A 302 28.26 -8.90 17.53
C GLN A 302 27.31 -7.82 18.07
N TYR A 303 26.38 -7.39 17.20
CA TYR A 303 25.34 -6.44 17.53
C TYR A 303 23.97 -7.10 17.50
N ASP A 304 23.40 -7.34 18.67
CA ASP A 304 22.06 -7.93 18.82
C ASP A 304 20.98 -6.84 18.70
N ILE A 305 19.81 -7.25 18.22
CA ILE A 305 18.58 -6.47 18.27
C ILE A 305 17.61 -7.25 19.16
N ASN A 306 17.49 -6.80 20.40
CA ASN A 306 16.73 -7.48 21.44
C ASN A 306 15.33 -6.86 21.60
N ASN A 307 14.40 -7.66 22.14
CA ASN A 307 13.04 -7.24 22.48
C ASN A 307 12.34 -6.57 21.30
N VAL A 308 12.01 -7.35 20.29
CA VAL A 308 11.26 -6.91 19.09
C VAL A 308 10.08 -7.85 18.82
N ILE A 309 9.26 -7.41 17.88
CA ILE A 309 8.27 -8.23 17.17
C ILE A 309 8.72 -8.25 15.71
N GLY A 310 8.75 -9.44 15.09
CA GLY A 310 9.10 -9.61 13.67
C GLY A 310 7.89 -9.48 12.75
N ALA A 311 8.09 -9.82 11.48
CA ALA A 311 6.98 -9.95 10.52
C ALA A 311 5.97 -11.03 10.96
N ASN A 312 6.43 -12.10 11.60
CA ASN A 312 5.57 -13.04 12.34
C ASN A 312 5.14 -12.41 13.67
N GLU A 313 4.02 -11.70 13.67
CA GLU A 313 3.51 -10.95 14.82
C GLU A 313 2.94 -11.82 15.95
N TRP A 314 2.96 -13.15 15.80
CA TRP A 314 2.53 -14.07 16.88
C TRP A 314 3.59 -14.31 17.93
N GLU A 315 4.82 -13.90 17.67
CA GLU A 315 5.91 -13.97 18.64
C GLU A 315 6.35 -12.57 19.07
N GLU A 316 6.10 -12.27 20.33
CA GLU A 316 6.40 -10.97 20.94
C GLU A 316 7.60 -11.10 21.90
N ASN A 317 8.31 -9.99 22.16
CA ASN A 317 9.45 -9.93 23.06
C ASN A 317 10.54 -10.95 22.70
N ILE A 318 10.89 -10.98 21.43
CA ILE A 318 11.91 -11.88 20.87
C ILE A 318 13.21 -11.13 20.57
N ASP A 319 14.31 -11.89 20.55
CA ASP A 319 15.64 -11.34 20.27
C ASP A 319 16.14 -11.84 18.90
N ASN A 320 16.83 -10.96 18.18
CA ASN A 320 17.46 -11.28 16.91
C ASN A 320 16.49 -11.92 15.89
N ASN A 321 15.32 -11.31 15.70
CA ASN A 321 14.42 -11.73 14.65
C ASN A 321 15.08 -11.60 13.28
N ALA A 322 14.93 -12.61 12.44
CA ALA A 322 15.63 -12.73 11.17
C ALA A 322 15.30 -11.58 10.21
N TYR A 323 14.01 -11.27 10.03
CA TYR A 323 13.59 -10.18 9.15
C TYR A 323 14.01 -8.82 9.69
N THR A 324 13.81 -8.55 10.98
CA THR A 324 14.23 -7.29 11.61
C THR A 324 15.74 -7.07 11.47
N ASN A 325 16.55 -8.11 11.75
CA ASN A 325 18.00 -8.06 11.59
C ASN A 325 18.40 -7.85 10.12
N GLY A 326 17.70 -8.52 9.20
CA GLY A 326 17.89 -8.34 7.77
C GLY A 326 17.61 -6.91 7.31
N MET A 327 16.52 -6.31 7.79
CA MET A 327 16.17 -4.93 7.45
C MET A 327 17.16 -3.91 8.03
N ALA A 328 17.66 -4.14 9.24
CA ALA A 328 18.72 -3.33 9.81
C ALA A 328 20.01 -3.40 8.97
N ILE A 329 20.46 -4.60 8.60
CA ILE A 329 21.62 -4.81 7.71
C ILE A 329 21.42 -4.08 6.38
N THR A 330 20.26 -4.27 5.76
CA THR A 330 19.91 -3.66 4.46
C THR A 330 19.93 -2.14 4.54
N SER A 331 19.28 -1.55 5.54
CA SER A 331 19.22 -0.09 5.73
C SER A 331 20.60 0.54 5.90
N LEU A 332 21.46 -0.06 6.71
CA LEU A 332 22.82 0.41 6.97
C LEU A 332 23.70 0.35 5.70
N ARG A 333 23.56 -0.72 4.91
CA ARG A 333 24.27 -0.87 3.63
C ARG A 333 23.76 0.11 2.58
N ILE A 334 22.45 0.25 2.45
CA ILE A 334 21.81 1.22 1.53
C ILE A 334 22.24 2.64 1.86
N ALA A 335 22.30 3.01 3.14
CA ALA A 335 22.75 4.35 3.54
C ALA A 335 24.20 4.62 3.12
N THR A 336 25.06 3.60 3.22
CA THR A 336 26.44 3.68 2.73
C THR A 336 26.49 3.83 1.21
N GLN A 337 25.71 3.04 0.48
CA GLN A 337 25.63 3.10 -0.99
C GLN A 337 25.09 4.47 -1.45
N ALA A 338 24.01 4.95 -0.83
CA ALA A 338 23.41 6.23 -1.16
C ALA A 338 24.35 7.43 -0.89
N ALA A 339 25.10 7.39 0.23
CA ALA A 339 26.14 8.40 0.50
C ALA A 339 27.22 8.39 -0.59
N ASN A 340 27.73 7.23 -0.95
CA ASN A 340 28.75 7.08 -2.00
C ASN A 340 28.23 7.57 -3.36
N GLU A 341 26.99 7.23 -3.73
CA GLU A 341 26.35 7.69 -4.96
C GLU A 341 26.26 9.20 -5.04
N LEU A 342 26.01 9.87 -3.91
CA LEU A 342 25.95 11.32 -3.80
C LEU A 342 27.34 11.97 -3.63
N GLY A 343 28.43 11.19 -3.53
CA GLY A 343 29.77 11.69 -3.27
C GLY A 343 29.95 12.21 -1.82
N LEU A 344 29.13 11.73 -0.90
CA LEU A 344 29.19 12.08 0.53
C LEU A 344 30.01 11.06 1.30
N GLN A 345 30.55 11.48 2.45
CA GLN A 345 31.23 10.56 3.36
C GLN A 345 30.19 9.78 4.17
N ALA A 346 30.14 8.46 3.99
CA ALA A 346 29.29 7.58 4.79
C ALA A 346 29.81 7.48 6.23
N ASN A 347 28.88 7.28 7.18
CA ASN A 347 29.23 7.00 8.57
C ASN A 347 29.89 5.60 8.65
N PRO A 348 31.13 5.48 9.13
CA PRO A 348 31.83 4.19 9.19
C PRO A 348 31.17 3.18 10.17
N ASP A 349 30.40 3.65 11.14
CA ASP A 349 29.71 2.76 12.06
C ASP A 349 28.58 1.97 11.36
N TRP A 350 27.98 2.49 10.27
CA TRP A 350 26.94 1.77 9.55
C TRP A 350 27.43 0.42 9.01
N VAL A 351 28.55 0.40 8.30
CA VAL A 351 29.14 -0.84 7.76
C VAL A 351 29.57 -1.76 8.90
N LYS A 352 30.22 -1.21 9.91
CA LYS A 352 30.68 -1.99 11.07
C LYS A 352 29.51 -2.67 11.80
N VAL A 353 28.39 -1.99 11.99
CA VAL A 353 27.20 -2.57 12.62
C VAL A 353 26.58 -3.61 11.69
N ALA A 354 26.35 -3.29 10.41
CA ALA A 354 25.75 -4.20 9.44
C ALA A 354 26.50 -5.55 9.33
N ASP A 355 27.84 -5.51 9.33
CA ASP A 355 28.65 -6.71 9.18
C ASP A 355 28.67 -7.62 10.43
N ASN A 356 28.15 -7.11 11.56
CA ASN A 356 28.17 -7.84 12.83
C ASN A 356 26.78 -8.09 13.42
N ILE A 357 25.69 -7.76 12.73
CA ILE A 357 24.33 -8.20 13.11
C ILE A 357 24.17 -9.68 12.70
N PRO A 358 23.75 -10.59 13.60
CA PRO A 358 23.65 -12.01 13.30
C PRO A 358 22.36 -12.34 12.53
N ILE A 359 22.45 -13.24 11.56
CA ILE A 359 21.31 -14.02 11.05
C ILE A 359 21.44 -15.43 11.63
N LEU A 360 20.54 -15.80 12.52
CA LEU A 360 20.62 -17.03 13.27
C LEU A 360 20.30 -18.26 12.38
N ARG A 361 20.88 -19.41 12.75
CA ARG A 361 20.63 -20.69 12.05
C ARG A 361 20.47 -21.82 13.05
N PHE A 362 19.63 -22.78 12.69
CA PHE A 362 19.58 -24.07 13.36
C PHE A 362 20.86 -24.90 13.10
N ALA A 363 21.05 -25.97 13.86
CA ALA A 363 22.23 -26.84 13.69
C ALA A 363 22.33 -27.50 12.32
N ASP A 364 21.20 -27.69 11.63
CA ASP A 364 21.15 -28.22 10.27
C ASP A 364 21.41 -27.16 9.18
N GLY A 365 21.58 -25.88 9.59
CA GLY A 365 21.83 -24.75 8.71
C GLY A 365 20.57 -24.04 8.19
N THR A 366 19.35 -24.49 8.53
CA THR A 366 18.12 -23.76 8.24
C THR A 366 18.14 -22.39 8.94
N THR A 367 17.73 -21.35 8.29
CA THR A 367 17.66 -20.00 8.88
C THR A 367 16.63 -20.01 10.01
N ARG A 368 17.03 -19.53 11.19
CA ARG A 368 16.19 -19.51 12.39
C ARG A 368 15.53 -18.14 12.52
N GLU A 369 14.22 -18.12 12.75
CA GLU A 369 13.44 -16.90 12.79
C GLU A 369 13.86 -15.92 13.90
N ASN A 370 14.09 -16.43 15.11
CA ASN A 370 14.58 -15.64 16.25
C ASN A 370 15.34 -16.52 17.26
N ALA A 371 15.90 -15.93 18.30
CA ALA A 371 16.73 -16.64 19.27
C ALA A 371 16.00 -17.76 20.02
N THR A 372 14.71 -17.66 20.21
CA THR A 372 13.86 -18.63 20.94
C THR A 372 13.00 -19.51 20.05
N TYR A 373 12.90 -19.20 18.74
CA TYR A 373 12.05 -19.93 17.80
C TYR A 373 12.41 -21.43 17.76
N ASP A 374 11.41 -22.28 17.94
CA ASP A 374 11.55 -23.74 18.03
C ASP A 374 10.75 -24.52 16.98
N GLY A 375 10.15 -23.81 15.97
CA GLY A 375 9.42 -24.43 14.87
C GLY A 375 7.90 -24.42 15.00
N VAL A 376 7.36 -23.54 15.80
CA VAL A 376 5.90 -23.28 15.89
C VAL A 376 5.36 -22.70 14.58
N MET A 377 4.04 -22.69 14.43
CA MET A 377 3.37 -22.04 13.29
C MET A 377 3.63 -20.53 13.31
N ILE A 378 3.77 -19.96 12.12
CA ILE A 378 3.95 -18.53 11.88
C ILE A 378 2.69 -17.92 11.27
N LYS A 379 2.36 -16.69 11.64
CA LYS A 379 1.22 -15.93 11.08
C LYS A 379 1.39 -15.70 9.59
N GLN A 380 2.59 -15.32 9.19
CA GLN A 380 2.96 -14.94 7.83
C GLN A 380 4.47 -15.09 7.62
N ALA A 381 4.94 -14.94 6.37
CA ALA A 381 6.35 -15.04 6.02
C ALA A 381 7.20 -14.04 6.83
N ASP A 382 8.29 -14.51 7.40
CA ASP A 382 9.33 -13.76 8.09
C ASP A 382 10.69 -14.07 7.46
N VAL A 383 11.27 -15.25 7.74
CA VAL A 383 12.57 -15.68 7.19
C VAL A 383 12.59 -15.65 5.67
N ASN A 384 11.51 -16.05 4.99
CA ASN A 384 11.46 -16.06 3.54
C ASN A 384 11.55 -14.66 2.91
N LEU A 385 11.21 -13.60 3.68
CA LEU A 385 11.40 -12.21 3.24
C LEU A 385 12.88 -11.84 3.07
N LEU A 386 13.81 -12.52 3.75
CA LEU A 386 15.25 -12.34 3.53
C LEU A 386 15.70 -12.74 2.12
N SER A 387 14.98 -13.68 1.49
CA SER A 387 15.26 -14.12 0.11
C SER A 387 14.49 -13.28 -0.91
N TYR A 388 13.24 -12.93 -0.63
CA TYR A 388 12.44 -12.02 -1.43
C TYR A 388 11.51 -11.21 -0.50
N PRO A 389 11.52 -9.88 -0.59
CA PRO A 389 12.18 -9.03 -1.58
C PRO A 389 13.57 -8.51 -1.18
N MET A 390 14.18 -8.96 -0.07
CA MET A 390 15.40 -8.35 0.49
C MET A 390 16.71 -8.78 -0.19
N ASP A 391 16.76 -9.92 -0.86
CA ASP A 391 17.95 -10.48 -1.54
C ASP A 391 19.17 -10.65 -0.61
N ILE A 392 18.95 -10.86 0.69
CA ILE A 392 20.01 -11.15 1.67
C ILE A 392 20.45 -12.60 1.55
N ILE A 393 19.48 -13.52 1.42
CA ILE A 393 19.73 -14.94 1.15
C ILE A 393 19.51 -15.17 -0.34
N ARG A 394 20.61 -15.37 -1.09
CA ARG A 394 20.60 -15.53 -2.57
C ARG A 394 20.94 -16.93 -3.04
N GLU A 395 21.53 -17.77 -2.16
CA GLU A 395 21.91 -19.12 -2.54
C GLU A 395 20.67 -19.99 -2.65
N GLU A 396 20.44 -20.53 -3.85
CA GLU A 396 19.26 -21.35 -4.18
C GLU A 396 19.05 -22.51 -3.18
N ALA A 397 20.13 -23.22 -2.83
CA ALA A 397 20.08 -24.32 -1.86
C ALA A 397 19.57 -23.87 -0.48
N GLN A 398 19.92 -22.65 -0.04
CA GLN A 398 19.44 -22.11 1.22
C GLN A 398 17.99 -21.65 1.10
N ILE A 399 17.62 -20.99 -0.01
CA ILE A 399 16.24 -20.59 -0.31
C ILE A 399 15.29 -21.79 -0.26
N LEU A 400 15.63 -22.86 -0.98
CA LEU A 400 14.83 -24.09 -1.02
C LEU A 400 14.74 -24.77 0.36
N LYS A 401 15.82 -24.73 1.13
CA LYS A 401 15.85 -25.28 2.49
C LYS A 401 14.91 -24.52 3.42
N ASP A 402 14.96 -23.20 3.38
CA ASP A 402 14.12 -22.33 4.20
C ASP A 402 12.63 -22.42 3.75
N LEU A 403 12.36 -22.52 2.45
CA LEU A 403 11.03 -22.80 1.92
C LEU A 403 10.46 -24.11 2.45
N ALA A 404 11.22 -25.21 2.34
CA ALA A 404 10.79 -26.52 2.82
C ALA A 404 10.50 -26.53 4.34
N TYR A 405 11.19 -25.69 5.09
CA TYR A 405 10.99 -25.60 6.54
C TYR A 405 9.77 -24.73 6.90
N TYR A 406 9.62 -23.53 6.30
CA TYR A 406 8.62 -22.55 6.71
C TYR A 406 7.27 -22.70 6.01
N GLU A 407 7.20 -23.21 4.76
CA GLU A 407 5.93 -23.40 4.05
C GLU A 407 4.90 -24.22 4.86
N PRO A 408 5.23 -25.40 5.41
CA PRO A 408 4.26 -26.18 6.19
C PRO A 408 3.92 -25.59 7.56
N ARG A 409 4.61 -24.55 7.99
CA ARG A 409 4.39 -23.84 9.25
C ARG A 409 3.61 -22.54 9.10
N MET A 410 3.36 -22.10 7.88
CA MET A 410 2.54 -20.91 7.64
C MET A 410 1.08 -21.17 7.98
N ALA A 411 0.47 -20.29 8.77
CA ALA A 411 -0.93 -20.40 9.16
C ALA A 411 -1.85 -20.43 7.93
N PRO A 412 -2.75 -21.41 7.82
CA PRO A 412 -3.64 -21.53 6.65
C PRO A 412 -4.67 -20.40 6.57
N ASP A 413 -4.96 -19.73 7.69
CA ASP A 413 -5.86 -18.59 7.84
C ASP A 413 -5.10 -17.27 8.06
N GLY A 414 -3.80 -17.27 7.79
CA GLY A 414 -2.97 -16.07 7.81
C GLY A 414 -3.32 -15.08 6.68
N PRO A 415 -2.70 -13.88 6.70
CA PRO A 415 -2.91 -12.86 5.67
C PRO A 415 -2.53 -13.36 4.27
N ALA A 416 -3.31 -12.97 3.26
CA ALA A 416 -3.19 -13.42 1.87
C ALA A 416 -1.76 -13.35 1.30
N MET A 417 -1.03 -12.27 1.60
CA MET A 417 0.29 -12.00 1.03
C MET A 417 1.37 -13.00 1.41
N GLY A 418 1.23 -13.76 2.50
CA GLY A 418 2.22 -14.75 2.92
C GLY A 418 2.52 -15.77 1.82
N ASN A 419 1.47 -16.31 1.19
CA ASN A 419 1.61 -17.28 0.09
C ASN A 419 2.25 -16.66 -1.16
N SER A 420 2.12 -15.36 -1.40
CA SER A 420 2.70 -14.71 -2.58
C SER A 420 4.23 -14.64 -2.54
N VAL A 421 4.83 -14.51 -1.36
CA VAL A 421 6.29 -14.59 -1.18
C VAL A 421 6.80 -15.98 -1.55
N LEU A 422 6.15 -17.02 -1.02
CA LEU A 422 6.52 -18.40 -1.34
C LEU A 422 6.35 -18.69 -2.83
N SER A 423 5.24 -18.22 -3.43
CA SER A 423 5.00 -18.32 -4.88
C SER A 423 6.15 -17.69 -5.68
N THR A 424 6.57 -16.47 -5.31
CA THR A 424 7.66 -15.76 -5.97
C THR A 424 8.97 -16.56 -5.91
N LEU A 425 9.30 -17.10 -4.75
CA LEU A 425 10.53 -17.86 -4.54
C LEU A 425 10.54 -19.19 -5.32
N TYR A 426 9.44 -19.94 -5.31
CA TYR A 426 9.33 -21.15 -6.12
C TYR A 426 9.37 -20.87 -7.63
N ALA A 427 8.75 -19.78 -8.10
CA ALA A 427 8.84 -19.39 -9.51
C ALA A 427 10.29 -19.09 -9.93
N ARG A 428 11.03 -18.35 -9.10
CA ARG A 428 12.44 -18.02 -9.32
C ARG A 428 13.36 -19.25 -9.24
N SER A 429 13.00 -20.25 -8.41
CA SER A 429 13.73 -21.53 -8.31
C SER A 429 13.33 -22.53 -9.40
N GLY A 430 12.45 -22.15 -10.34
CA GLY A 430 12.09 -22.97 -11.52
C GLY A 430 10.93 -23.95 -11.32
N ASP A 431 10.33 -24.03 -10.12
CA ASP A 431 9.10 -24.82 -9.87
C ASP A 431 7.84 -23.98 -10.10
N ALA A 432 7.55 -23.72 -11.38
CA ALA A 432 6.44 -22.87 -11.79
C ALA A 432 5.06 -23.43 -11.38
N ASN A 433 4.89 -24.76 -11.31
CA ASN A 433 3.61 -25.35 -10.93
C ASN A 433 3.35 -25.24 -9.43
N LYS A 434 4.36 -25.44 -8.59
CA LYS A 434 4.27 -25.19 -7.15
C LYS A 434 4.04 -23.69 -6.86
N ALA A 435 4.76 -22.83 -7.57
CA ALA A 435 4.56 -21.39 -7.52
C ALA A 435 3.12 -21.01 -7.84
N HIS A 436 2.52 -21.63 -8.88
CA HIS A 436 1.14 -21.37 -9.28
C HIS A 436 0.12 -21.84 -8.22
N GLU A 437 0.34 -23.00 -7.60
CA GLU A 437 -0.50 -23.46 -6.49
C GLU A 437 -0.56 -22.40 -5.37
N LEU A 438 0.60 -21.87 -4.99
CA LEU A 438 0.71 -20.86 -3.94
C LEU A 438 0.20 -19.48 -4.39
N PHE A 439 0.38 -19.14 -5.68
CA PHE A 439 -0.22 -17.95 -6.26
C PHE A 439 -1.75 -17.99 -6.15
N VAL A 440 -2.39 -19.08 -6.52
CA VAL A 440 -3.85 -19.24 -6.39
C VAL A 440 -4.28 -19.16 -4.92
N LYS A 441 -3.52 -19.76 -4.00
CA LYS A 441 -3.76 -19.65 -2.55
C LYS A 441 -3.61 -18.24 -2.00
N SER A 442 -2.83 -17.38 -2.64
CA SER A 442 -2.62 -16.00 -2.18
C SER A 442 -3.80 -15.06 -2.47
N TYR A 443 -4.80 -15.46 -3.24
CA TYR A 443 -5.94 -14.60 -3.53
C TYR A 443 -7.30 -15.31 -3.49
N GLN A 444 -7.43 -16.50 -4.10
CA GLN A 444 -8.73 -17.15 -4.32
C GLN A 444 -9.51 -17.42 -3.03
N PRO A 445 -8.93 -17.91 -1.93
CA PRO A 445 -9.65 -18.10 -0.67
C PRO A 445 -10.12 -16.78 -0.02
N ASN A 446 -9.54 -15.67 -0.42
CA ASN A 446 -9.79 -14.34 0.12
C ASN A 446 -10.75 -13.51 -0.74
N GLU A 447 -11.11 -13.98 -1.95
CA GLU A 447 -12.00 -13.24 -2.85
C GLU A 447 -13.40 -13.07 -2.27
N VAL A 448 -13.89 -11.84 -2.26
CA VAL A 448 -15.24 -11.48 -1.82
C VAL A 448 -16.08 -11.07 -3.04
N PRO A 449 -17.17 -11.78 -3.35
CA PRO A 449 -18.02 -11.42 -4.46
C PRO A 449 -18.80 -10.11 -4.17
N PRO A 450 -19.32 -9.40 -5.21
CA PRO A 450 -19.28 -9.79 -6.63
C PRO A 450 -18.05 -9.27 -7.38
N PHE A 451 -17.19 -8.43 -6.77
CA PHE A 451 -16.13 -7.68 -7.48
C PHE A 451 -14.74 -8.32 -7.36
N GLY A 452 -14.60 -9.44 -6.65
CA GLY A 452 -13.31 -10.10 -6.46
C GLY A 452 -12.30 -9.25 -5.68
N VAL A 453 -12.78 -8.39 -4.77
CA VAL A 453 -11.93 -7.72 -3.79
C VAL A 453 -11.45 -8.74 -2.76
N LEU A 454 -10.26 -8.54 -2.22
CA LEU A 454 -9.71 -9.49 -1.25
C LEU A 454 -10.13 -9.12 0.17
N ALA A 455 -10.46 -10.12 0.97
CA ALA A 455 -10.46 -10.03 2.43
C ALA A 455 -9.05 -10.30 2.96
N GLU A 456 -8.75 -9.84 4.15
CA GLU A 456 -7.44 -10.03 4.80
C GLU A 456 -7.12 -11.51 5.01
N THR A 457 -8.09 -12.26 5.53
CA THR A 457 -7.96 -13.70 5.81
C THR A 457 -8.87 -14.52 4.90
N ALA A 458 -8.52 -15.79 4.68
CA ALA A 458 -9.33 -16.71 3.91
C ALA A 458 -10.73 -16.85 4.49
N GLY A 459 -11.77 -16.71 3.64
CA GLY A 459 -13.16 -16.73 4.05
C GLY A 459 -13.63 -15.50 4.86
N GLY A 460 -12.79 -14.49 4.98
CA GLY A 460 -13.12 -13.23 5.63
C GLY A 460 -14.17 -12.41 4.89
N THR A 461 -14.78 -11.45 5.60
CA THR A 461 -15.84 -10.57 5.05
C THR A 461 -15.45 -9.11 5.02
N ASN A 462 -14.23 -8.77 5.47
CA ASN A 462 -13.67 -7.43 5.43
C ASN A 462 -13.06 -7.14 4.05
N PRO A 463 -13.76 -6.43 3.14
CA PRO A 463 -13.32 -6.26 1.76
C PRO A 463 -12.18 -5.24 1.64
N TYR A 464 -11.55 -5.24 0.45
CA TYR A 464 -10.52 -4.29 0.02
C TYR A 464 -9.16 -4.42 0.68
N PHE A 465 -8.75 -5.62 1.12
CA PHE A 465 -7.38 -5.84 1.58
C PHE A 465 -6.37 -5.67 0.43
N ALA A 466 -5.99 -4.41 0.20
CA ALA A 466 -5.11 -4.01 -0.90
C ALA A 466 -3.69 -4.57 -0.76
N THR A 467 -3.25 -4.84 0.47
CA THR A 467 -1.99 -5.54 0.76
C THR A 467 -1.93 -6.91 0.08
N GLY A 468 -3.02 -7.68 0.15
CA GLY A 468 -3.12 -8.97 -0.54
C GLY A 468 -3.03 -8.82 -2.07
N ALA A 469 -3.69 -7.79 -2.64
CA ALA A 469 -3.57 -7.48 -4.06
C ALA A 469 -2.13 -7.13 -4.44
N GLY A 470 -1.43 -6.34 -3.64
CA GLY A 470 -0.02 -6.03 -3.82
C GLY A 470 0.88 -7.28 -3.82
N GLY A 471 0.70 -8.16 -2.83
CA GLY A 471 1.42 -9.43 -2.75
C GLY A 471 1.17 -10.32 -3.98
N MET A 472 -0.11 -10.50 -4.37
CA MET A 472 -0.49 -11.24 -5.57
C MET A 472 0.23 -10.72 -6.82
N LEU A 473 0.26 -9.40 -7.02
CA LEU A 473 0.93 -8.79 -8.18
C LEU A 473 2.44 -8.98 -8.15
N GLN A 474 3.08 -9.02 -6.98
CA GLN A 474 4.50 -9.32 -6.86
C GLN A 474 4.81 -10.75 -7.33
N ALA A 475 3.97 -11.74 -6.99
CA ALA A 475 4.14 -13.11 -7.49
C ALA A 475 4.10 -13.16 -9.03
N VAL A 476 3.26 -12.33 -9.66
CA VAL A 476 3.20 -12.23 -11.12
C VAL A 476 4.41 -11.50 -11.69
N LEU A 477 4.73 -10.31 -11.19
CA LEU A 477 5.78 -9.45 -11.73
C LEU A 477 7.19 -9.99 -11.44
N ALA A 478 7.49 -10.26 -10.17
CA ALA A 478 8.82 -10.69 -9.72
C ALA A 478 9.00 -12.21 -9.74
N GLY A 479 7.92 -12.98 -9.57
CA GLY A 479 7.94 -14.43 -9.65
C GLY A 479 7.90 -14.91 -11.09
N PHE A 480 6.73 -15.04 -11.70
CA PHE A 480 6.58 -15.56 -13.06
C PHE A 480 7.18 -14.66 -14.13
N GLY A 481 7.09 -13.34 -13.99
CA GLY A 481 7.70 -12.36 -14.90
C GLY A 481 9.21 -12.22 -14.76
N GLY A 482 9.76 -12.66 -13.63
CA GLY A 482 11.20 -12.62 -13.34
C GLY A 482 11.77 -11.22 -13.16
N LEU A 483 10.94 -10.20 -12.93
CA LEU A 483 11.46 -8.83 -12.78
C LEU A 483 12.22 -8.69 -11.46
N GLU A 484 13.40 -8.10 -11.53
CA GLU A 484 14.24 -7.77 -10.40
C GLU A 484 14.74 -6.33 -10.51
N ILE A 485 14.67 -5.59 -9.40
CA ILE A 485 15.19 -4.21 -9.32
C ILE A 485 16.60 -4.27 -8.72
N THR A 486 17.59 -3.90 -9.52
CA THR A 486 19.03 -3.92 -9.18
C THR A 486 19.65 -2.52 -9.29
N ASP A 487 20.94 -2.40 -8.95
CA ASP A 487 21.69 -1.17 -9.16
C ASP A 487 21.82 -0.80 -10.66
N GLU A 488 21.58 -1.72 -11.58
CA GLU A 488 21.57 -1.48 -13.03
C GLU A 488 20.19 -1.08 -13.56
N GLY A 489 19.16 -1.08 -12.69
CA GLY A 489 17.76 -0.84 -13.04
C GLY A 489 16.93 -2.12 -12.98
N ILE A 490 15.88 -2.20 -13.81
CA ILE A 490 15.01 -3.37 -13.89
C ILE A 490 15.61 -4.38 -14.86
N ILE A 491 15.86 -5.59 -14.37
CA ILE A 491 16.32 -6.73 -15.19
C ILE A 491 15.26 -7.83 -15.20
N GLN A 492 15.34 -8.75 -16.16
CA GLN A 492 14.49 -9.93 -16.24
C GLN A 492 15.31 -11.18 -16.01
N LEU A 493 15.01 -11.91 -14.95
CA LEU A 493 15.53 -13.25 -14.70
C LEU A 493 14.84 -14.26 -15.61
N GLN A 494 15.53 -15.36 -15.90
CA GLN A 494 14.91 -16.46 -16.64
C GLN A 494 13.96 -17.24 -15.74
N THR A 495 12.69 -17.25 -16.07
CA THR A 495 11.63 -17.97 -15.35
C THR A 495 10.85 -18.88 -16.28
N LYS A 496 10.00 -19.72 -15.71
CA LYS A 496 9.07 -20.59 -16.45
C LYS A 496 7.65 -20.24 -16.09
N LEU A 497 6.74 -20.38 -17.05
CA LEU A 497 5.31 -20.23 -16.80
C LEU A 497 4.72 -21.54 -16.24
N PRO A 498 3.67 -21.45 -15.42
CA PRO A 498 2.89 -22.62 -15.03
C PRO A 498 2.12 -23.18 -16.24
N SER A 499 1.80 -24.45 -16.21
CA SER A 499 1.03 -25.10 -17.28
C SER A 499 -0.35 -24.49 -17.58
N ALA A 500 -0.85 -23.66 -16.67
CA ALA A 500 -2.11 -22.91 -16.84
C ALA A 500 -1.96 -21.66 -17.72
N TRP A 501 -0.73 -21.17 -17.98
CA TRP A 501 -0.47 -19.94 -18.74
C TRP A 501 0.31 -20.22 -20.02
N LYS A 502 -0.11 -19.63 -21.13
CA LYS A 502 0.57 -19.72 -22.43
C LYS A 502 1.60 -18.62 -22.63
N SER A 503 1.28 -17.44 -22.15
CA SER A 503 2.17 -16.29 -22.17
C SER A 503 1.89 -15.34 -21.01
N LEU A 504 2.93 -14.62 -20.59
CA LEU A 504 2.83 -13.48 -19.68
C LEU A 504 3.53 -12.30 -20.34
N LYS A 505 2.81 -11.22 -20.58
CA LYS A 505 3.34 -9.97 -21.12
C LYS A 505 3.12 -8.83 -20.13
N LEU A 506 4.21 -8.12 -19.83
CA LEU A 506 4.26 -6.99 -18.92
C LEU A 506 4.58 -5.74 -19.76
N THR A 507 3.70 -4.75 -19.78
CA THR A 507 3.86 -3.54 -20.58
C THR A 507 3.97 -2.31 -19.70
N GLY A 508 4.69 -1.28 -20.17
CA GLY A 508 4.81 0.00 -19.48
C GLY A 508 5.55 -0.08 -18.15
N ILE A 509 6.59 -0.95 -18.06
CA ILE A 509 7.31 -1.24 -16.83
C ILE A 509 8.43 -0.22 -16.58
N GLY A 510 8.46 0.33 -15.37
CA GLY A 510 9.48 1.28 -14.92
C GLY A 510 9.37 2.66 -15.56
N ALA A 511 10.34 3.51 -15.28
CA ALA A 511 10.38 4.89 -15.78
C ALA A 511 10.49 4.95 -17.33
N ASP A 512 11.15 3.97 -17.92
CA ASP A 512 11.34 3.88 -19.38
C ASP A 512 10.20 3.15 -20.11
N ARG A 513 9.14 2.75 -19.40
CA ARG A 513 7.95 2.05 -19.92
C ARG A 513 8.32 0.82 -20.78
N GLN A 514 9.22 0.00 -20.29
CA GLN A 514 9.70 -1.20 -20.97
C GLN A 514 8.62 -2.27 -21.11
N THR A 515 8.85 -3.21 -22.03
CA THR A 515 7.98 -4.38 -22.20
C THR A 515 8.80 -5.65 -21.98
N PHE A 516 8.29 -6.56 -21.16
CA PHE A 516 8.87 -7.87 -20.90
C PHE A 516 7.87 -8.96 -21.25
N GLU A 517 8.36 -10.11 -21.68
CA GLU A 517 7.51 -11.24 -22.07
C GLU A 517 8.15 -12.56 -21.66
N VAL A 518 7.33 -13.46 -21.14
CA VAL A 518 7.67 -14.86 -20.89
C VAL A 518 6.71 -15.72 -21.70
N LYS A 519 7.24 -16.69 -22.46
CA LYS A 519 6.48 -17.65 -23.27
C LYS A 519 6.82 -19.06 -22.84
N GLU A 520 5.87 -19.99 -23.09
CA GLU A 520 6.04 -21.42 -22.86
C GLU A 520 7.22 -22.01 -23.64
#